data_36bd20fb90f3d5fd268d157310c53584
#
_entry.id   36bd20fb90f3d5fd268d157310c53584
#
_cell.length_a   1.000
_cell.length_b   1.000
_cell.length_c   1.000
_cell.angle_alpha   90.00
_cell.angle_beta   90.00
_cell.angle_gamma   90.00
#
_symmetry.space_group_name_H-M   'P 1'
#
loop_
_entity.id
_entity.type
_entity.pdbx_description
1 polymer ?
#
loop_
_entity_poly.entity_id
_entity_poly.type
_entity_poly.pdbx_seq_one_letter_code
_entity_poly.pdbx_strand_id
1 'polypeptide(L)'
;QTCALPIYAAGAVIPITTDALATSKLTYLERAAHVEKEYLRWFPSLNATYHVTENFLLRAAVSTSIGAPDFAQYAGGLTLPNTDSAPTSSNRIVVNNAAIKPWTANTLKVRAEYYFSGVGQLAFGAYRRDFRNFFGATVFTATPEFLALYGLDPNEFGPYEVSTQRNVEGKVRIEGFDVGYRQALTFLPTWARGLQVFANASLQRTSAARGFLGASGFSDIPRSAAWGVSFTRSRYNVRLNWTWRDDQNRGEVTGASIEPGTYNYTPGFTKLDVLGEMTVWRRFALFANLRNVGDVPDRGTTVGPSTPYHATLRYQERYGSLWAFGGKGTF
;
A
#
# COMPACT_ATOMS: atom_id res chain seq x y z
N GLN A 1 -0.55 -15.99 -26.70
CA GLN A 1 -1.77 -16.78 -26.96
C GLN A 1 -2.76 -15.88 -27.68
N THR A 2 -3.11 -16.25 -28.89
CA THR A 2 -3.98 -15.52 -29.82
C THR A 2 -5.43 -15.67 -29.37
N CYS A 3 -6.03 -14.65 -28.76
CA CYS A 3 -7.47 -14.57 -28.56
C CYS A 3 -8.20 -14.18 -29.85
N ALA A 4 -8.10 -15.00 -30.87
CA ALA A 4 -9.12 -15.00 -31.90
C ALA A 4 -10.20 -15.99 -31.47
N LEU A 5 -11.47 -15.56 -31.35
CA LEU A 5 -12.56 -16.50 -31.04
C LEU A 5 -12.57 -17.58 -32.11
N PRO A 6 -12.42 -18.86 -31.75
CA PRO A 6 -12.44 -19.92 -32.72
C PRO A 6 -13.85 -20.10 -33.27
N ILE A 7 -13.98 -20.19 -34.58
CA ILE A 7 -15.18 -20.71 -35.19
C ILE A 7 -15.00 -22.24 -35.16
N TYR A 8 -15.84 -22.93 -34.42
CA TYR A 8 -15.83 -24.39 -34.38
C TYR A 8 -16.54 -24.94 -35.62
N ALA A 9 -15.80 -25.59 -36.49
CA ALA A 9 -16.37 -26.47 -37.50
C ALA A 9 -15.83 -27.88 -37.24
N ALA A 10 -16.71 -28.84 -36.97
CA ALA A 10 -16.38 -30.23 -36.74
C ALA A 10 -15.32 -30.51 -35.66
N GLY A 11 -15.33 -29.74 -34.56
CA GLY A 11 -14.40 -29.94 -33.44
C GLY A 11 -12.99 -29.38 -33.65
N ALA A 12 -12.69 -28.76 -34.78
CA ALA A 12 -11.43 -28.08 -35.02
C ALA A 12 -11.53 -26.58 -34.84
N VAL A 13 -10.56 -25.97 -34.20
CA VAL A 13 -10.43 -24.50 -34.07
C VAL A 13 -9.94 -23.94 -35.39
N ILE A 14 -10.81 -23.20 -36.10
CA ILE A 14 -10.43 -22.52 -37.35
C ILE A 14 -10.12 -21.06 -37.01
N PRO A 15 -8.90 -20.56 -37.19
CA PRO A 15 -8.61 -19.15 -36.99
C PRO A 15 -9.37 -18.30 -38.02
N ILE A 16 -9.99 -17.18 -37.59
CA ILE A 16 -10.70 -16.24 -38.46
C ILE A 16 -9.76 -15.67 -39.53
N THR A 17 -8.51 -15.52 -39.18
CA THR A 17 -7.44 -15.06 -40.08
C THR A 17 -6.08 -15.66 -39.64
N THR A 18 -5.20 -15.90 -40.57
CA THR A 18 -3.80 -16.34 -40.36
C THR A 18 -2.84 -15.14 -40.36
N ASP A 19 -3.32 -13.96 -40.76
CA ASP A 19 -2.54 -12.73 -40.75
C ASP A 19 -2.45 -12.16 -39.32
N ALA A 20 -1.23 -11.99 -38.78
CA ALA A 20 -0.98 -11.47 -37.46
C ALA A 20 -1.46 -10.03 -37.29
N LEU A 21 -1.36 -9.20 -38.34
CA LEU A 21 -1.84 -7.82 -38.30
C LEU A 21 -3.38 -7.76 -38.29
N ALA A 22 -4.06 -8.58 -39.10
CA ALA A 22 -5.51 -8.68 -39.10
C ALA A 22 -6.03 -9.24 -37.76
N THR A 23 -5.37 -10.26 -37.19
CA THR A 23 -5.68 -10.76 -35.84
C THR A 23 -5.54 -9.66 -34.79
N SER A 24 -4.45 -8.90 -34.84
CA SER A 24 -4.22 -7.79 -33.92
C SER A 24 -5.29 -6.69 -34.05
N LYS A 25 -5.68 -6.32 -35.27
CA LYS A 25 -6.76 -5.35 -35.51
C LYS A 25 -8.11 -5.84 -34.97
N LEU A 26 -8.48 -7.07 -35.28
CA LEU A 26 -9.72 -7.68 -34.77
C LEU A 26 -9.75 -7.76 -33.24
N THR A 27 -8.63 -8.05 -32.61
CA THR A 27 -8.53 -8.20 -31.16
C THR A 27 -8.51 -6.85 -30.44
N TYR A 28 -7.76 -5.89 -30.93
CA TYR A 28 -7.48 -4.64 -30.21
C TYR A 28 -8.24 -3.41 -30.71
N LEU A 29 -8.66 -3.37 -31.96
CA LEU A 29 -9.39 -2.22 -32.51
C LEU A 29 -10.89 -2.47 -32.64
N GLU A 30 -11.32 -3.60 -33.18
CA GLU A 30 -12.73 -3.86 -33.45
C GLU A 30 -13.50 -4.40 -32.24
N ARG A 31 -12.80 -5.02 -31.26
CA ARG A 31 -13.41 -5.56 -30.03
C ARG A 31 -13.09 -4.75 -28.79
N ALA A 32 -12.20 -3.77 -28.88
CA ALA A 32 -11.89 -2.91 -27.76
C ALA A 32 -13.11 -2.07 -27.40
N ALA A 33 -13.51 -2.13 -26.13
CA ALA A 33 -14.52 -1.20 -25.63
C ALA A 33 -13.96 0.21 -25.67
N HIS A 34 -14.56 1.08 -26.50
CA HIS A 34 -14.24 2.49 -26.51
C HIS A 34 -15.05 3.20 -25.42
N VAL A 35 -14.38 3.75 -24.42
CA VAL A 35 -15.01 4.44 -23.31
C VAL A 35 -14.41 5.83 -23.19
N GLU A 36 -15.20 6.85 -23.51
CA GLU A 36 -14.85 8.24 -23.23
C GLU A 36 -15.38 8.65 -21.87
N LYS A 37 -14.53 9.27 -21.07
CA LYS A 37 -14.92 9.78 -19.76
C LYS A 37 -14.25 11.12 -19.51
N GLU A 38 -15.06 12.12 -19.27
CA GLU A 38 -14.61 13.42 -18.82
C GLU A 38 -14.95 13.62 -17.34
N TYR A 39 -13.99 14.15 -16.57
CA TYR A 39 -14.17 14.47 -15.17
C TYR A 39 -13.83 15.94 -14.92
N LEU A 40 -14.81 16.80 -14.97
CA LEU A 40 -14.67 18.18 -14.50
C LEU A 40 -14.98 18.22 -13.00
N ARG A 41 -14.00 18.56 -12.18
CA ARG A 41 -14.12 18.61 -10.72
C ARG A 41 -13.39 19.81 -10.15
N TRP A 42 -13.94 20.40 -9.09
CA TRP A 42 -13.28 21.41 -8.29
C TRP A 42 -12.55 20.74 -7.13
N PHE A 43 -11.30 21.20 -6.89
CA PHE A 43 -10.44 20.70 -5.81
C PHE A 43 -10.10 21.84 -4.86
N PRO A 44 -11.08 22.39 -4.10
CA PRO A 44 -10.82 23.45 -3.14
C PRO A 44 -9.84 22.97 -2.09
N SER A 45 -8.94 23.86 -1.69
CA SER A 45 -8.07 23.68 -0.54
C SER A 45 -7.98 24.99 0.26
N LEU A 46 -8.02 24.86 1.58
CA LEU A 46 -7.83 25.95 2.50
C LEU A 46 -6.82 25.53 3.54
N ASN A 47 -5.79 26.35 3.76
CA ASN A 47 -4.79 26.14 4.81
C ASN A 47 -4.76 27.39 5.68
N ALA A 48 -4.85 27.21 6.99
CA ALA A 48 -4.77 28.25 7.98
C ALA A 48 -3.65 27.95 8.98
N THR A 49 -2.92 28.98 9.37
CA THR A 49 -1.92 28.90 10.43
C THR A 49 -2.19 30.05 11.40
N TYR A 50 -2.27 29.73 12.68
CA TYR A 50 -2.47 30.69 13.75
C TYR A 50 -1.35 30.58 14.77
N HIS A 51 -0.65 31.67 15.03
CA HIS A 51 0.39 31.78 16.04
C HIS A 51 -0.28 32.17 17.35
N VAL A 52 -0.43 31.23 18.27
CA VAL A 52 -0.99 31.47 19.60
C VAL A 52 0.03 32.24 20.44
N THR A 53 1.30 31.83 20.34
CA THR A 53 2.47 32.52 20.87
C THR A 53 3.62 32.39 19.85
N GLU A 54 4.76 33.02 20.15
CA GLU A 54 5.98 32.84 19.29
C GLU A 54 6.41 31.39 19.13
N ASN A 55 6.14 30.58 20.15
CA ASN A 55 6.57 29.19 20.22
C ASN A 55 5.44 28.15 20.02
N PHE A 56 4.18 28.61 19.91
CA PHE A 56 3.04 27.69 19.77
C PHE A 56 2.17 28.07 18.58
N LEU A 57 2.04 27.14 17.65
CA LEU A 57 1.30 27.27 16.41
C LEU A 57 0.17 26.25 16.32
N LEU A 58 -0.95 26.69 15.78
CA LEU A 58 -2.07 25.84 15.36
C LEU A 58 -2.18 25.93 13.84
N ARG A 59 -2.32 24.76 13.21
CA ARG A 59 -2.55 24.65 11.77
C ARG A 59 -3.83 23.87 11.49
N ALA A 60 -4.60 24.32 10.53
CA ALA A 60 -5.75 23.61 10.02
C ALA A 60 -5.69 23.57 8.50
N ALA A 61 -6.07 22.44 7.92
CA ALA A 61 -6.14 22.28 6.49
C ALA A 61 -7.38 21.48 6.09
N VAL A 62 -8.09 21.97 5.08
CA VAL A 62 -9.20 21.27 4.44
C VAL A 62 -8.90 21.18 2.96
N SER A 63 -9.04 20.01 2.38
CA SER A 63 -8.79 19.82 0.95
C SER A 63 -9.63 18.70 0.36
N THR A 64 -9.93 18.84 -0.93
CA THR A 64 -10.51 17.75 -1.74
C THR A 64 -9.45 17.24 -2.70
N SER A 65 -9.39 15.93 -2.88
CA SER A 65 -8.47 15.27 -3.81
C SER A 65 -9.19 14.19 -4.62
N ILE A 66 -8.58 13.80 -5.74
CA ILE A 66 -9.05 12.73 -6.63
C ILE A 66 -7.91 11.74 -6.85
N GLY A 67 -8.24 10.47 -7.02
CA GLY A 67 -7.31 9.46 -7.50
C GLY A 67 -7.92 8.69 -8.65
N ALA A 68 -7.20 8.65 -9.76
CA ALA A 68 -7.59 7.87 -10.92
C ALA A 68 -7.36 6.36 -10.64
N PRO A 69 -8.16 5.48 -11.26
CA PRO A 69 -7.85 4.06 -11.32
C PRO A 69 -6.53 3.80 -12.04
N ASP A 70 -5.98 2.61 -11.85
CA ASP A 70 -4.83 2.16 -12.64
C ASP A 70 -5.18 2.20 -14.13
N PHE A 71 -4.22 2.61 -14.94
CA PHE A 71 -4.38 2.69 -16.40
C PHE A 71 -4.80 1.35 -17.01
N ALA A 72 -4.32 0.24 -16.46
CA ALA A 72 -4.71 -1.11 -16.88
C ALA A 72 -6.22 -1.34 -16.79
N GLN A 73 -6.91 -0.74 -15.83
CA GLN A 73 -8.37 -0.85 -15.70
C GLN A 73 -9.09 -0.16 -16.85
N TYR A 74 -8.59 0.98 -17.32
CA TYR A 74 -9.17 1.70 -18.46
C TYR A 74 -8.89 1.01 -19.79
N ALA A 75 -7.74 0.34 -19.91
CA ALA A 75 -7.42 -0.40 -21.13
C ALA A 75 -8.34 -1.59 -21.37
N GLY A 76 -9.15 -1.97 -20.34
CA GLY A 76 -9.99 -3.15 -20.42
C GLY A 76 -9.15 -4.43 -20.43
N GLY A 77 -9.78 -5.54 -20.77
CA GLY A 77 -9.09 -6.81 -20.95
C GLY A 77 -9.59 -7.91 -20.04
N LEU A 78 -9.28 -9.13 -20.46
CA LEU A 78 -9.64 -10.37 -19.84
C LEU A 78 -8.38 -11.24 -19.76
N THR A 79 -8.07 -11.73 -18.56
CA THR A 79 -7.04 -12.75 -18.35
C THR A 79 -7.73 -14.05 -17.97
N LEU A 80 -7.48 -15.09 -18.73
CA LEU A 80 -8.06 -16.40 -18.50
C LEU A 80 -7.26 -17.19 -17.48
N PRO A 81 -7.91 -18.06 -16.68
CA PRO A 81 -7.23 -18.97 -15.78
C PRO A 81 -6.50 -20.06 -16.60
N ASN A 82 -5.58 -20.75 -15.94
CA ASN A 82 -5.03 -21.99 -16.49
C ASN A 82 -6.05 -23.11 -16.30
N THR A 83 -6.63 -23.60 -17.39
CA THR A 83 -7.67 -24.65 -17.37
C THR A 83 -7.11 -26.04 -17.09
N ASP A 84 -5.80 -26.25 -17.20
CA ASP A 84 -5.13 -27.50 -16.79
C ASP A 84 -5.01 -27.61 -15.25
N SER A 85 -5.36 -26.55 -14.53
CA SER A 85 -5.26 -26.47 -13.07
C SER A 85 -6.62 -26.25 -12.45
N ALA A 86 -6.83 -26.79 -11.26
CA ALA A 86 -8.08 -26.62 -10.51
C ALA A 86 -8.38 -25.14 -10.23
N PRO A 87 -9.66 -24.75 -10.15
CA PRO A 87 -10.09 -23.42 -9.68
C PRO A 87 -9.59 -23.16 -8.26
N THR A 88 -8.87 -22.07 -8.08
CA THR A 88 -8.33 -21.62 -6.77
C THR A 88 -8.45 -20.13 -6.63
N SER A 89 -8.15 -19.60 -5.47
CA SER A 89 -8.12 -18.14 -5.21
C SER A 89 -7.09 -17.39 -6.07
N SER A 90 -6.12 -18.08 -6.64
CA SER A 90 -5.10 -17.52 -7.54
C SER A 90 -5.30 -17.87 -9.01
N ASN A 91 -6.18 -18.82 -9.33
CA ASN A 91 -6.46 -19.28 -10.69
C ASN A 91 -7.90 -18.93 -11.07
N ARG A 92 -8.11 -17.70 -11.55
CA ARG A 92 -9.40 -17.07 -11.80
C ARG A 92 -9.45 -16.39 -13.16
N ILE A 93 -10.65 -16.11 -13.62
CA ILE A 93 -10.88 -15.14 -14.68
C ILE A 93 -10.67 -13.75 -14.10
N VAL A 94 -9.76 -12.96 -14.64
CA VAL A 94 -9.53 -11.57 -14.20
C VAL A 94 -10.04 -10.61 -15.27
N VAL A 95 -10.94 -9.69 -14.88
CA VAL A 95 -11.53 -8.72 -15.80
C VAL A 95 -11.20 -7.31 -15.33
N ASN A 96 -10.62 -6.51 -16.23
CA ASN A 96 -10.42 -5.09 -16.00
C ASN A 96 -11.74 -4.33 -16.21
N ASN A 97 -12.07 -3.44 -15.29
CA ASN A 97 -13.32 -2.70 -15.31
C ASN A 97 -13.13 -1.29 -15.87
N ALA A 98 -13.32 -1.13 -17.17
CA ALA A 98 -13.27 0.18 -17.82
C ALA A 98 -14.35 1.16 -17.31
N ALA A 99 -15.41 0.67 -16.64
CA ALA A 99 -16.46 1.52 -16.08
C ALA A 99 -16.10 2.13 -14.71
N ILE A 100 -14.96 1.75 -14.12
CA ILE A 100 -14.55 2.25 -12.80
C ILE A 100 -14.38 3.77 -12.78
N LYS A 101 -14.89 4.41 -11.73
CA LYS A 101 -14.85 5.87 -11.56
C LYS A 101 -13.70 6.25 -10.64
N PRO A 102 -13.03 7.38 -10.84
CA PRO A 102 -12.06 7.90 -9.89
C PRO A 102 -12.66 8.05 -8.49
N TRP A 103 -11.88 7.76 -7.46
CA TRP A 103 -12.27 8.08 -6.10
C TRP A 103 -12.03 9.56 -5.81
N THR A 104 -12.82 10.11 -4.89
CA THR A 104 -12.61 11.45 -4.35
C THR A 104 -12.46 11.37 -2.85
N ALA A 105 -11.64 12.24 -2.25
CA ALA A 105 -11.46 12.30 -0.82
C ALA A 105 -11.55 13.74 -0.31
N ASN A 106 -12.33 13.93 0.77
CA ASN A 106 -12.31 15.14 1.56
C ASN A 106 -11.42 14.92 2.79
N THR A 107 -10.44 15.76 2.96
CA THR A 107 -9.45 15.67 4.04
C THR A 107 -9.56 16.88 4.95
N LEU A 108 -9.67 16.62 6.26
CA LEU A 108 -9.51 17.60 7.32
C LEU A 108 -8.25 17.22 8.11
N LYS A 109 -7.37 18.19 8.35
CA LYS A 109 -6.19 18.04 9.21
C LYS A 109 -6.13 19.20 10.18
N VAL A 110 -5.79 18.90 11.43
CA VAL A 110 -5.45 19.89 12.44
C VAL A 110 -4.13 19.50 13.09
N ARG A 111 -3.30 20.48 13.42
CA ARG A 111 -1.99 20.23 14.02
C ARG A 111 -1.64 21.34 15.01
N ALA A 112 -1.14 20.94 16.16
CA ALA A 112 -0.56 21.81 17.17
C ALA A 112 0.96 21.56 17.20
N GLU A 113 1.74 22.62 17.18
CA GLU A 113 3.21 22.57 17.19
C GLU A 113 3.74 23.49 18.29
N TYR A 114 4.57 22.94 19.17
CA TYR A 114 5.26 23.70 20.19
C TYR A 114 6.78 23.59 19.98
N TYR A 115 7.42 24.73 19.92
CA TYR A 115 8.86 24.86 19.74
C TYR A 115 9.52 25.22 21.07
N PHE A 116 10.46 24.41 21.52
CA PHE A 116 11.17 24.67 22.76
C PHE A 116 12.20 25.78 22.57
N SER A 117 12.51 26.48 23.63
CA SER A 117 13.52 27.57 23.65
C SER A 117 14.95 27.09 23.30
N GLY A 118 15.21 25.81 23.27
CA GLY A 118 16.37 25.19 22.62
C GLY A 118 16.02 24.71 21.21
N VAL A 119 16.80 23.77 20.67
CA VAL A 119 16.49 23.14 19.39
C VAL A 119 15.58 21.94 19.62
N GLY A 120 14.27 22.16 19.67
CA GLY A 120 13.31 21.10 19.90
C GLY A 120 11.89 21.45 19.44
N GLN A 121 11.11 20.43 19.18
CA GLN A 121 9.71 20.53 18.72
C GLN A 121 8.89 19.37 19.28
N LEU A 122 7.68 19.68 19.74
CA LEU A 122 6.60 18.74 19.99
C LEU A 122 5.45 19.07 19.03
N ALA A 123 4.96 18.08 18.31
CA ALA A 123 3.85 18.24 17.40
C ALA A 123 2.79 17.18 17.68
N PHE A 124 1.54 17.57 17.63
CA PHE A 124 0.38 16.70 17.70
C PHE A 124 -0.52 16.99 16.51
N GLY A 125 -0.84 15.97 15.73
CA GLY A 125 -1.73 16.05 14.58
C GLY A 125 -2.95 15.17 14.76
N ALA A 126 -4.07 15.60 14.19
CA ALA A 126 -5.25 14.78 13.99
C ALA A 126 -5.76 14.98 12.57
N TYR A 127 -6.22 13.92 11.96
CA TYR A 127 -6.74 13.97 10.60
C TYR A 127 -7.92 13.05 10.41
N ARG A 128 -8.77 13.45 9.46
CA ARG A 128 -9.86 12.63 8.95
C ARG A 128 -9.93 12.78 7.44
N ARG A 129 -10.08 11.65 6.77
CA ARG A 129 -10.21 11.57 5.33
C ARG A 129 -11.40 10.69 4.98
N ASP A 130 -12.39 11.27 4.30
CA ASP A 130 -13.58 10.58 3.83
C ASP A 130 -13.48 10.36 2.32
N PHE A 131 -13.38 9.09 1.90
CA PHE A 131 -13.33 8.69 0.50
C PHE A 131 -14.73 8.34 0.00
N ARG A 132 -14.99 8.67 -1.27
CA ARG A 132 -16.14 8.22 -2.04
C ARG A 132 -15.66 7.52 -3.31
N ASN A 133 -16.44 6.57 -3.82
CA ASN A 133 -16.10 5.75 -4.99
C ASN A 133 -14.73 5.07 -4.86
N PHE A 134 -14.33 4.68 -3.65
CA PHE A 134 -13.06 4.00 -3.47
C PHE A 134 -13.04 2.67 -4.24
N PHE A 135 -11.84 2.19 -4.60
CA PHE A 135 -11.72 0.96 -5.36
C PHE A 135 -11.74 -0.26 -4.44
N GLY A 136 -12.47 -1.29 -4.85
CA GLY A 136 -12.50 -2.59 -4.18
C GLY A 136 -12.44 -3.72 -5.17
N ALA A 137 -11.68 -4.76 -4.87
CA ALA A 137 -11.77 -6.01 -5.59
C ALA A 137 -13.10 -6.70 -5.24
N THR A 138 -13.69 -7.38 -6.18
CA THR A 138 -14.82 -8.25 -5.97
C THR A 138 -14.59 -9.57 -6.68
N VAL A 139 -15.07 -10.64 -6.07
CA VAL A 139 -15.01 -11.99 -6.62
C VAL A 139 -16.43 -12.53 -6.66
N PHE A 140 -16.80 -13.14 -7.77
CA PHE A 140 -18.11 -13.77 -7.95
C PHE A 140 -17.97 -15.00 -8.85
N THR A 141 -18.94 -15.91 -8.76
CA THR A 141 -18.99 -17.10 -9.61
C THR A 141 -19.27 -16.70 -11.06
N ALA A 142 -18.53 -17.26 -12.00
CA ALA A 142 -18.81 -17.03 -13.42
C ALA A 142 -20.20 -17.54 -13.79
N THR A 143 -21.10 -16.61 -14.12
CA THR A 143 -22.45 -16.98 -14.57
C THR A 143 -22.45 -17.25 -16.07
N PRO A 144 -23.40 -18.09 -16.59
CA PRO A 144 -23.50 -18.33 -18.03
C PRO A 144 -23.65 -17.04 -18.85
N GLU A 145 -24.39 -16.05 -18.33
CA GLU A 145 -24.58 -14.74 -18.98
C GLU A 145 -23.26 -13.96 -19.04
N PHE A 146 -22.46 -13.99 -17.97
CA PHE A 146 -21.15 -13.37 -17.95
C PHE A 146 -20.21 -14.05 -18.96
N LEU A 147 -20.17 -15.38 -18.97
CA LEU A 147 -19.32 -16.14 -19.89
C LEU A 147 -19.72 -15.89 -21.35
N ALA A 148 -21.02 -15.87 -21.63
CA ALA A 148 -21.54 -15.56 -22.98
C ALA A 148 -21.13 -14.15 -23.46
N LEU A 149 -21.07 -13.15 -22.55
CA LEU A 149 -20.65 -11.78 -22.87
C LEU A 149 -19.21 -11.75 -23.42
N TYR A 150 -18.34 -12.64 -22.92
CA TYR A 150 -16.95 -12.75 -23.35
C TYR A 150 -16.69 -13.89 -24.33
N GLY A 151 -17.74 -14.61 -24.75
CA GLY A 151 -17.65 -15.75 -25.68
C GLY A 151 -16.87 -16.94 -25.08
N LEU A 152 -16.94 -17.14 -23.76
CA LEU A 152 -16.30 -18.25 -23.05
C LEU A 152 -17.24 -19.45 -22.93
N ASP A 153 -16.71 -20.66 -23.06
CA ASP A 153 -17.46 -21.91 -22.90
C ASP A 153 -17.84 -22.11 -21.41
N PRO A 154 -19.13 -22.21 -21.06
CA PRO A 154 -19.56 -22.47 -19.69
C PRO A 154 -19.08 -23.82 -19.13
N ASN A 155 -18.84 -24.82 -19.97
CA ASN A 155 -18.36 -26.13 -19.53
C ASN A 155 -16.90 -26.07 -19.09
N GLU A 156 -16.09 -25.23 -19.72
CA GLU A 156 -14.68 -25.05 -19.42
C GLU A 156 -14.46 -24.02 -18.32
N PHE A 157 -15.11 -22.85 -18.43
CA PHE A 157 -14.84 -21.70 -17.56
C PHE A 157 -15.84 -21.53 -16.42
N GLY A 158 -16.98 -22.25 -16.43
CA GLY A 158 -18.00 -22.16 -15.38
C GLY A 158 -17.51 -22.50 -13.97
N PRO A 159 -16.59 -23.42 -13.75
CA PRO A 159 -16.03 -23.72 -12.44
C PRO A 159 -15.16 -22.59 -11.85
N TYR A 160 -14.68 -21.64 -12.67
CA TYR A 160 -13.79 -20.59 -12.23
C TYR A 160 -14.55 -19.37 -11.70
N GLU A 161 -13.95 -18.70 -10.73
CA GLU A 161 -14.44 -17.41 -10.21
C GLU A 161 -13.95 -16.27 -11.09
N VAL A 162 -14.72 -15.18 -11.10
CA VAL A 162 -14.36 -13.93 -11.75
C VAL A 162 -13.89 -12.93 -10.71
N SER A 163 -12.73 -12.36 -10.93
CA SER A 163 -12.17 -11.27 -10.14
C SER A 163 -12.15 -9.97 -10.93
N THR A 164 -12.68 -8.90 -10.36
CA THR A 164 -12.66 -7.56 -10.98
C THR A 164 -12.55 -6.48 -9.91
N GLN A 165 -12.20 -5.26 -10.33
CA GLN A 165 -12.30 -4.08 -9.47
C GLN A 165 -13.60 -3.33 -9.71
N ARG A 166 -14.17 -2.80 -8.64
CA ARG A 166 -15.35 -1.94 -8.69
C ARG A 166 -15.23 -0.77 -7.72
N ASN A 167 -16.04 0.26 -7.94
CA ASN A 167 -16.20 1.28 -6.91
C ASN A 167 -17.04 0.71 -5.77
N VAL A 168 -16.57 0.89 -4.55
CA VAL A 168 -17.24 0.45 -3.34
C VAL A 168 -18.39 1.42 -3.03
N GLU A 169 -19.55 0.87 -2.73
CA GLU A 169 -20.69 1.65 -2.26
C GLU A 169 -20.42 2.17 -0.84
N GLY A 170 -20.86 3.42 -0.59
CA GLY A 170 -20.69 4.06 0.70
C GLY A 170 -19.39 4.87 0.82
N LYS A 171 -19.02 5.16 2.05
CA LYS A 171 -17.83 5.94 2.39
C LYS A 171 -16.77 5.07 3.05
N VAL A 172 -15.54 5.26 2.63
CA VAL A 172 -14.38 4.77 3.38
C VAL A 172 -13.80 5.94 4.15
N ARG A 173 -13.64 5.79 5.44
CA ARG A 173 -13.09 6.82 6.32
C ARG A 173 -11.79 6.34 6.91
N ILE A 174 -10.80 7.21 6.86
CA ILE A 174 -9.54 7.07 7.58
C ILE A 174 -9.43 8.24 8.53
N GLU A 175 -9.24 7.94 9.80
CA GLU A 175 -9.01 8.95 10.84
C GLU A 175 -7.84 8.50 11.71
N GLY A 176 -7.12 9.47 12.24
CA GLY A 176 -5.96 9.15 13.05
C GLY A 176 -5.34 10.36 13.74
N PHE A 177 -4.36 10.00 14.55
CA PHE A 177 -3.54 10.94 15.31
C PHE A 177 -2.07 10.66 15.02
N ASP A 178 -1.28 11.70 14.97
CA ASP A 178 0.17 11.61 14.92
C ASP A 178 0.80 12.49 16.01
N VAL A 179 1.85 11.98 16.61
CA VAL A 179 2.66 12.70 17.59
C VAL A 179 4.09 12.67 17.14
N GLY A 180 4.75 13.81 17.14
CA GLY A 180 6.16 13.94 16.82
C GLY A 180 6.89 14.73 17.89
N TYR A 181 7.99 14.17 18.39
CA TYR A 181 8.90 14.83 19.32
C TYR A 181 10.31 14.80 18.78
N ARG A 182 11.00 15.92 18.86
CA ARG A 182 12.41 16.04 18.50
C ARG A 182 13.07 17.07 19.39
N GLN A 183 14.23 16.74 19.96
CA GLN A 183 14.98 17.68 20.78
C GLN A 183 16.49 17.43 20.72
N ALA A 184 17.25 18.50 20.54
CA ALA A 184 18.66 18.52 20.82
C ALA A 184 18.85 18.78 22.32
N LEU A 185 19.62 17.90 23.00
CA LEU A 185 19.82 17.96 24.45
C LEU A 185 20.95 18.94 24.82
N THR A 186 20.79 20.21 24.42
CA THR A 186 21.81 21.27 24.58
C THR A 186 22.07 21.66 26.04
N PHE A 187 21.15 21.31 26.93
CA PHE A 187 21.26 21.53 28.39
C PHE A 187 22.20 20.54 29.09
N LEU A 188 22.60 19.47 28.38
CA LEU A 188 23.51 18.48 28.92
C LEU A 188 24.97 19.00 29.03
N PRO A 189 25.82 18.38 29.87
CA PRO A 189 27.22 18.68 29.95
C PRO A 189 27.91 18.66 28.58
N THR A 190 29.03 19.38 28.45
CA THR A 190 29.71 19.59 27.16
C THR A 190 30.02 18.29 26.42
N TRP A 191 30.32 17.21 27.11
CA TRP A 191 30.61 15.91 26.53
C TRP A 191 29.36 15.25 25.90
N ALA A 192 28.14 15.61 26.34
CA ALA A 192 26.87 15.04 25.88
C ALA A 192 26.01 15.99 25.02
N ARG A 193 26.43 17.24 24.83
CA ARG A 193 25.66 18.28 24.07
C ARG A 193 25.35 17.91 22.61
N GLY A 194 26.01 16.92 22.04
CA GLY A 194 25.73 16.43 20.69
C GLY A 194 24.59 15.44 20.61
N LEU A 195 23.96 15.08 21.73
CA LEU A 195 22.83 14.17 21.75
C LEU A 195 21.56 14.86 21.26
N GLN A 196 20.85 14.17 20.38
CA GLN A 196 19.52 14.49 19.93
C GLN A 196 18.64 13.26 20.05
N VAL A 197 17.41 13.46 20.45
CA VAL A 197 16.38 12.41 20.52
C VAL A 197 15.21 12.77 19.61
N PHE A 198 14.59 11.76 19.06
CA PHE A 198 13.33 11.92 18.33
C PHE A 198 12.41 10.72 18.62
N ALA A 199 11.12 10.99 18.56
CA ALA A 199 10.09 9.96 18.61
C ALA A 199 8.91 10.43 17.75
N ASN A 200 8.39 9.52 16.92
CA ASN A 200 7.17 9.73 16.16
C ASN A 200 6.28 8.54 16.41
N ALA A 201 4.99 8.78 16.61
CA ALA A 201 3.99 7.74 16.75
C ALA A 201 2.76 8.10 15.93
N SER A 202 2.13 7.11 15.31
CA SER A 202 0.91 7.26 14.54
C SER A 202 -0.10 6.20 14.95
N LEU A 203 -1.33 6.63 15.15
CA LEU A 203 -2.49 5.79 15.40
C LEU A 203 -3.50 6.07 14.29
N GLN A 204 -3.94 5.04 13.58
CA GLN A 204 -4.86 5.16 12.47
C GLN A 204 -5.98 4.15 12.60
N ARG A 205 -7.18 4.54 12.21
CA ARG A 205 -8.35 3.69 12.12
C ARG A 205 -9.00 3.87 10.75
N THR A 206 -9.25 2.75 10.09
CA THR A 206 -10.02 2.70 8.86
C THR A 206 -11.41 2.17 9.15
N SER A 207 -12.43 2.85 8.66
CA SER A 207 -13.83 2.44 8.76
C SER A 207 -14.41 2.37 7.35
N ALA A 208 -14.98 1.23 7.00
CA ALA A 208 -15.59 1.01 5.69
C ALA A 208 -16.80 0.07 5.81
N ALA A 209 -17.61 -0.02 4.76
CA ALA A 209 -18.67 -1.01 4.67
C ALA A 209 -18.11 -2.44 4.77
N ARG A 210 -18.94 -3.37 5.27
CA ARG A 210 -18.56 -4.80 5.37
C ARG A 210 -18.08 -5.33 4.01
N GLY A 211 -17.05 -6.17 4.03
CA GLY A 211 -16.43 -6.76 2.83
C GLY A 211 -15.46 -5.85 2.10
N PHE A 212 -15.24 -4.62 2.60
CA PHE A 212 -14.30 -3.69 1.99
C PHE A 212 -12.87 -3.82 2.54
N LEU A 213 -12.72 -4.07 3.85
CA LEU A 213 -11.40 -4.18 4.47
C LEU A 213 -10.66 -5.38 3.89
N GLY A 214 -9.73 -5.09 3.02
CA GLY A 214 -8.84 -6.05 2.42
C GLY A 214 -9.05 -6.36 0.94
N ALA A 215 -10.25 -6.18 0.41
CA ALA A 215 -10.52 -6.48 -1.01
C ALA A 215 -9.90 -5.46 -1.99
N SER A 216 -9.45 -4.31 -1.51
CA SER A 216 -9.00 -3.18 -2.34
C SER A 216 -7.50 -2.93 -2.36
N GLY A 217 -6.69 -3.82 -1.78
CA GLY A 217 -5.27 -3.54 -1.57
C GLY A 217 -5.02 -2.41 -0.56
N PHE A 218 -6.06 -1.98 0.16
CA PHE A 218 -5.94 -1.01 1.24
C PHE A 218 -5.33 -1.69 2.46
N SER A 219 -4.06 -1.45 2.64
CA SER A 219 -3.26 -2.03 3.69
C SER A 219 -3.24 -1.07 4.87
N ASP A 220 -3.90 -1.43 5.96
CA ASP A 220 -3.99 -0.61 7.15
C ASP A 220 -2.94 -1.04 8.19
N ILE A 221 -2.12 -0.09 8.62
CA ILE A 221 -1.23 -0.25 9.77
C ILE A 221 -1.82 0.59 10.89
N PRO A 222 -2.53 -0.04 11.85
CA PRO A 222 -3.29 0.73 12.83
C PRO A 222 -2.38 1.55 13.74
N ARG A 223 -1.21 1.05 14.08
CA ARG A 223 -0.25 1.73 14.96
C ARG A 223 1.17 1.56 14.45
N SER A 224 1.93 2.65 14.50
CA SER A 224 3.36 2.62 14.20
C SER A 224 4.11 3.65 15.05
N ALA A 225 5.36 3.36 15.33
CA ALA A 225 6.25 4.29 16.02
C ALA A 225 7.67 4.17 15.47
N ALA A 226 8.37 5.30 15.45
CA ALA A 226 9.79 5.35 15.17
C ALA A 226 10.43 6.29 16.18
N TRP A 227 11.51 5.84 16.82
CA TRP A 227 12.26 6.64 17.78
C TRP A 227 13.74 6.39 17.64
N GLY A 228 14.52 7.31 18.14
CA GLY A 228 15.95 7.16 18.04
C GLY A 228 16.73 8.21 18.79
N VAL A 229 18.02 7.93 18.84
CA VAL A 229 19.04 8.80 19.41
C VAL A 229 20.12 9.01 18.37
N SER A 230 20.56 10.25 18.21
CA SER A 230 21.76 10.55 17.43
C SER A 230 22.76 11.32 18.30
N PHE A 231 24.03 11.01 18.14
CA PHE A 231 25.12 11.73 18.77
C PHE A 231 26.06 12.27 17.71
N THR A 232 26.07 13.58 17.59
CA THR A 232 26.85 14.30 16.58
C THR A 232 27.94 15.12 17.20
N ARG A 233 29.16 14.95 16.69
CA ARG A 233 30.35 15.74 17.01
C ARG A 233 31.05 16.16 15.72
N SER A 234 32.03 17.04 15.83
CA SER A 234 32.76 17.56 14.68
C SER A 234 33.38 16.47 13.79
N ARG A 235 33.74 15.33 14.36
CA ARG A 235 34.40 14.22 13.64
C ARG A 235 33.56 12.96 13.48
N TYR A 236 32.47 12.79 14.22
CA TYR A 236 31.66 11.59 14.15
C TYR A 236 30.17 11.86 14.38
N ASN A 237 29.37 11.04 13.76
CA ASN A 237 27.93 11.00 13.91
C ASN A 237 27.52 9.54 14.07
N VAL A 238 26.79 9.24 15.14
CA VAL A 238 26.21 7.90 15.38
C VAL A 238 24.71 8.07 15.58
N ARG A 239 23.92 7.23 14.92
CA ARG A 239 22.48 7.23 15.05
C ARG A 239 21.97 5.82 15.28
N LEU A 240 21.07 5.68 16.24
CA LEU A 240 20.31 4.50 16.56
C LEU A 240 18.85 4.79 16.24
N ASN A 241 18.24 4.03 15.33
CA ASN A 241 16.86 4.18 14.94
C ASN A 241 16.10 2.88 15.21
N TRP A 242 15.05 2.96 16.00
CA TRP A 242 14.08 1.89 16.17
C TRP A 242 12.84 2.21 15.35
N THR A 243 12.33 1.20 14.68
CA THR A 243 11.05 1.26 13.95
C THR A 243 10.18 0.12 14.45
N TRP A 244 9.01 0.47 14.95
CA TRP A 244 7.98 -0.47 15.36
C TRP A 244 6.72 -0.26 14.52
N ARG A 245 6.06 -1.34 14.16
CA ARG A 245 4.70 -1.30 13.63
C ARG A 245 3.89 -2.47 14.16
N ASP A 246 2.58 -2.26 14.22
CA ASP A 246 1.58 -3.27 14.55
C ASP A 246 1.35 -4.23 13.37
N ASP A 247 0.53 -5.24 13.61
CA ASP A 247 0.07 -6.15 12.57
C ASP A 247 -0.63 -5.36 11.46
N GLN A 248 -0.29 -5.70 10.23
CA GLN A 248 -0.86 -5.09 9.04
C GLN A 248 -1.86 -6.03 8.40
N ASN A 249 -3.12 -5.65 8.33
CA ASN A 249 -4.12 -6.37 7.56
C ASN A 249 -3.83 -6.17 6.06
N ARG A 250 -3.60 -7.28 5.35
CA ARG A 250 -3.27 -7.31 3.91
C ARG A 250 -4.48 -7.62 3.05
N GLY A 251 -5.60 -7.90 3.68
CA GLY A 251 -6.85 -8.12 3.02
C GLY A 251 -7.50 -9.47 3.28
N GLU A 252 -8.78 -9.52 3.00
CA GLU A 252 -9.56 -10.75 3.02
C GLU A 252 -9.15 -11.65 1.86
N VAL A 253 -8.98 -12.91 2.17
CA VAL A 253 -8.76 -13.96 1.18
C VAL A 253 -10.12 -14.57 0.86
N THR A 254 -10.60 -14.35 -0.35
CA THR A 254 -11.89 -14.87 -0.80
C THR A 254 -11.71 -15.87 -1.92
N GLY A 255 -12.63 -16.82 -2.05
CA GLY A 255 -12.65 -17.75 -3.17
C GLY A 255 -13.07 -19.16 -2.82
N ALA A 256 -13.06 -20.03 -3.82
CA ALA A 256 -13.42 -21.43 -3.66
C ALA A 256 -12.61 -22.12 -2.55
N SER A 257 -13.30 -22.82 -1.67
CA SER A 257 -12.70 -23.57 -0.56
C SER A 257 -12.01 -22.71 0.52
N ILE A 258 -12.21 -21.39 0.54
CA ILE A 258 -11.71 -20.51 1.58
C ILE A 258 -12.85 -20.14 2.52
N GLU A 259 -12.62 -20.36 3.81
CA GLU A 259 -13.57 -19.99 4.85
C GLU A 259 -13.79 -18.46 4.86
N PRO A 260 -15.05 -17.97 4.81
CA PRO A 260 -15.36 -16.55 4.90
C PRO A 260 -14.78 -15.93 6.18
N GLY A 261 -14.21 -14.72 6.09
CA GLY A 261 -13.55 -14.06 7.21
C GLY A 261 -12.09 -14.50 7.40
N THR A 262 -11.49 -15.11 6.38
CA THR A 262 -10.04 -15.39 6.33
C THR A 262 -9.29 -14.17 5.82
N TYR A 263 -8.27 -13.73 6.57
CA TYR A 263 -7.45 -12.56 6.24
C TYR A 263 -5.97 -12.89 6.19
N ASN A 264 -5.27 -12.22 5.31
CA ASN A 264 -3.81 -12.17 5.31
C ASN A 264 -3.31 -11.03 6.19
N TYR A 265 -2.26 -11.30 6.96
CA TYR A 265 -1.58 -10.30 7.78
C TYR A 265 -0.08 -10.32 7.53
N THR A 266 0.53 -9.17 7.69
CA THR A 266 1.97 -9.06 7.94
C THR A 266 2.11 -8.75 9.43
N PRO A 267 2.65 -9.66 10.25
CA PRO A 267 2.84 -9.45 11.68
C PRO A 267 3.66 -8.20 11.99
N GLY A 268 3.36 -7.59 13.11
CA GLY A 268 4.12 -6.45 13.62
C GLY A 268 5.58 -6.80 13.91
N PHE A 269 6.42 -5.79 13.93
CA PHE A 269 7.83 -5.97 14.23
C PHE A 269 8.44 -4.75 14.93
N THR A 270 9.61 -4.97 15.53
CA THR A 270 10.53 -3.91 15.97
C THR A 270 11.88 -4.16 15.32
N LYS A 271 12.35 -3.22 14.50
CA LYS A 271 13.68 -3.29 13.85
C LYS A 271 14.57 -2.17 14.40
N LEU A 272 15.86 -2.47 14.56
CA LEU A 272 16.91 -1.52 14.95
C LEU A 272 17.89 -1.34 13.80
N ASP A 273 18.13 -0.10 13.44
CA ASP A 273 19.18 0.31 12.51
C ASP A 273 20.23 1.15 13.25
N VAL A 274 21.50 0.89 12.97
CA VAL A 274 22.66 1.62 13.52
C VAL A 274 23.42 2.23 12.36
N LEU A 275 23.59 3.55 12.40
CA LEU A 275 24.34 4.29 11.38
C LEU A 275 25.47 5.04 12.06
N GLY A 276 26.67 4.91 11.52
CA GLY A 276 27.86 5.57 12.03
C GLY A 276 28.66 6.21 10.91
N GLU A 277 29.20 7.38 11.18
CA GLU A 277 30.12 8.08 10.29
C GLU A 277 31.20 8.73 11.11
N MET A 278 32.45 8.64 10.63
CA MET A 278 33.60 9.26 11.26
C MET A 278 34.48 9.96 10.19
N THR A 279 34.68 11.25 10.35
CA THR A 279 35.64 12.01 9.55
C THR A 279 37.06 11.71 10.06
N VAL A 280 37.82 10.97 9.26
CA VAL A 280 39.19 10.58 9.57
C VAL A 280 40.17 11.70 9.20
N TRP A 281 39.89 12.37 8.07
CA TRP A 281 40.68 13.49 7.57
C TRP A 281 39.76 14.59 7.05
N ARG A 282 40.31 15.79 6.81
CA ARG A 282 39.54 16.99 6.39
C ARG A 282 38.55 16.75 5.23
N ARG A 283 38.88 15.84 4.33
CA ARG A 283 38.08 15.53 3.13
C ARG A 283 37.73 14.05 3.02
N PHE A 284 37.99 13.25 4.04
CA PHE A 284 37.74 11.82 4.02
C PHE A 284 37.01 11.34 5.28
N ALA A 285 35.92 10.65 5.08
CA ALA A 285 35.11 10.04 6.13
C ALA A 285 34.85 8.58 5.85
N LEU A 286 34.83 7.76 6.92
CA LEU A 286 34.37 6.38 6.91
C LEU A 286 32.93 6.31 7.41
N PHE A 287 32.15 5.39 6.86
CA PHE A 287 30.80 5.11 7.35
C PHE A 287 30.57 3.62 7.54
N ALA A 288 29.67 3.31 8.48
CA ALA A 288 29.13 1.98 8.72
C ALA A 288 27.63 2.07 8.92
N ASN A 289 26.85 1.35 8.12
CA ASN A 289 25.41 1.28 8.21
C ASN A 289 25.00 -0.17 8.43
N LEU A 290 24.38 -0.43 9.56
CA LEU A 290 23.86 -1.74 9.94
C LEU A 290 22.35 -1.64 10.00
N ARG A 291 21.66 -2.35 9.11
CA ARG A 291 20.20 -2.39 9.09
C ARG A 291 19.69 -3.71 9.62
N ASN A 292 18.56 -3.66 10.31
CA ASN A 292 17.95 -4.84 10.92
C ASN A 292 18.93 -5.62 11.81
N VAL A 293 19.59 -4.92 12.74
CA VAL A 293 20.65 -5.50 13.60
C VAL A 293 20.15 -6.72 14.40
N GLY A 294 18.85 -6.76 14.72
CA GLY A 294 18.22 -7.88 15.43
C GLY A 294 17.83 -9.05 14.54
N ASP A 295 18.17 -9.04 13.23
CA ASP A 295 17.80 -10.10 12.28
C ASP A 295 16.29 -10.46 12.35
N VAL A 296 15.44 -9.43 12.45
CA VAL A 296 13.98 -9.63 12.51
C VAL A 296 13.50 -10.16 11.17
N PRO A 297 12.85 -11.33 11.12
CA PRO A 297 12.38 -11.92 9.88
C PRO A 297 11.14 -11.17 9.33
N ASP A 298 10.96 -11.21 8.02
CA ASP A 298 9.71 -10.85 7.40
C ASP A 298 8.77 -12.06 7.40
N ARG A 299 7.53 -11.85 7.87
CA ARG A 299 6.54 -12.90 8.03
C ARG A 299 5.23 -12.53 7.39
N GLY A 300 4.56 -13.52 6.82
CA GLY A 300 3.16 -13.44 6.43
C GLY A 300 2.36 -14.51 7.13
N THR A 301 1.18 -14.14 7.60
CA THR A 301 0.23 -15.07 8.23
C THR A 301 -1.12 -15.00 7.53
N THR A 302 -1.84 -16.11 7.56
CA THR A 302 -3.24 -16.20 7.11
C THR A 302 -4.06 -16.72 8.28
N VAL A 303 -5.11 -15.99 8.63
CA VAL A 303 -5.94 -16.29 9.78
C VAL A 303 -7.41 -16.28 9.36
N GLY A 304 -8.08 -17.40 9.50
CA GLY A 304 -9.52 -17.58 9.35
C GLY A 304 -10.16 -17.98 10.69
N PRO A 305 -11.48 -17.96 10.79
CA PRO A 305 -12.20 -18.32 12.02
C PRO A 305 -11.83 -19.70 12.58
N SER A 306 -11.57 -20.68 11.71
CA SER A 306 -11.20 -22.05 12.09
C SER A 306 -9.69 -22.32 12.01
N THR A 307 -8.85 -21.31 11.69
CA THR A 307 -7.40 -21.52 11.52
C THR A 307 -6.73 -21.78 12.87
N PRO A 308 -6.14 -22.96 13.13
CA PRO A 308 -5.40 -23.20 14.35
C PRO A 308 -4.16 -22.32 14.43
N TYR A 309 -3.75 -21.91 15.63
CA TYR A 309 -2.60 -21.02 15.83
C TYR A 309 -1.32 -21.51 15.13
N HIS A 310 -1.03 -22.80 15.18
CA HIS A 310 0.17 -23.39 14.56
C HIS A 310 0.12 -23.42 13.01
N ALA A 311 -1.06 -23.23 12.41
CA ALA A 311 -1.26 -23.22 10.96
C ALA A 311 -1.38 -21.80 10.36
N THR A 312 -1.21 -20.77 11.16
CA THR A 312 -1.34 -19.38 10.70
C THR A 312 -0.16 -18.91 9.86
N LEU A 313 1.03 -19.47 10.05
CA LEU A 313 2.23 -19.04 9.34
C LEU A 313 2.15 -19.42 7.87
N ARG A 314 2.14 -18.43 6.99
CA ARG A 314 2.16 -18.60 5.54
C ARG A 314 3.57 -18.67 4.98
N TYR A 315 4.42 -17.75 5.40
CA TYR A 315 5.83 -17.73 5.05
C TYR A 315 6.64 -17.00 6.11
N GLN A 316 7.92 -17.32 6.18
CA GLN A 316 8.91 -16.60 6.96
C GLN A 316 10.20 -16.51 6.15
N GLU A 317 10.67 -15.29 5.93
CA GLU A 317 11.90 -15.02 5.20
C GLU A 317 12.90 -14.32 6.11
N ARG A 318 14.13 -14.80 6.15
CA ARG A 318 15.22 -14.19 6.87
C ARG A 318 16.27 -13.69 5.90
N TYR A 319 16.38 -12.40 5.79
CA TYR A 319 17.41 -11.75 4.97
C TYR A 319 18.67 -11.40 5.77
N GLY A 320 18.66 -11.62 7.09
CA GLY A 320 19.75 -11.27 7.98
C GLY A 320 19.83 -9.77 8.26
N SER A 321 20.95 -9.38 8.86
CA SER A 321 21.34 -7.97 9.02
C SER A 321 22.13 -7.52 7.79
N LEU A 322 21.78 -6.38 7.23
CA LEU A 322 22.53 -5.77 6.12
C LEU A 322 23.62 -4.85 6.68
N TRP A 323 24.86 -5.13 6.32
CA TRP A 323 26.03 -4.37 6.73
C TRP A 323 26.67 -3.70 5.53
N ALA A 324 26.75 -2.38 5.55
CA ALA A 324 27.40 -1.60 4.51
C ALA A 324 28.49 -0.72 5.11
N PHE A 325 29.71 -0.86 4.61
CA PHE A 325 30.87 -0.07 5.00
C PHE A 325 31.44 0.63 3.80
N GLY A 326 31.96 1.81 4.01
CA GLY A 326 32.59 2.55 2.90
C GLY A 326 33.30 3.79 3.36
N GLY A 327 33.98 4.40 2.38
CA GLY A 327 34.63 5.70 2.52
C GLY A 327 34.01 6.70 1.56
N LYS A 328 33.90 7.94 1.97
CA LYS A 328 33.49 9.06 1.13
C LYS A 328 34.57 10.16 1.21
N GLY A 329 34.85 10.76 0.06
CA GLY A 329 35.83 11.84 -0.08
C GLY A 329 35.27 12.98 -0.91
N THR A 330 35.70 14.21 -0.59
CA THR A 330 35.46 15.41 -1.40
C THR A 330 36.80 15.84 -1.99
N PHE A 331 36.86 15.95 -3.32
CA PHE A 331 38.06 16.33 -4.05
C PHE A 331 38.04 17.79 -4.40
#